data_6204111d809bb0c51a8a141b0d366194
#
_entry.id   6204111d809bb0c51a8a141b0d366194
#
_cell.length_a   1.000
_cell.length_b   1.000
_cell.length_c   1.000
_cell.angle_alpha   90.00
_cell.angle_beta   90.00
_cell.angle_gamma   90.00
#
_symmetry.space_group_name_H-M   'P 1'
#
loop_
_entity.id
_entity.type
_entity.pdbx_description
1 polymer ?
#
loop_
_entity_poly.entity_id
_entity_poly.type
_entity_poly.pdbx_seq_one_letter_code
_entity_poly.pdbx_strand_id
1 'polypeptide(L)'
;LGTALLVAAAGIIVLVLAGLSWRYVLGGAVVFGAAVPVIWHFMHDYQRQRVMTLLDPESDALGSGYHIIQSQIAIGSGGVFGKGWMNGSQAQLEFLPERSTDFIFAVIGEELGLLGLTALLAAYLFIVGRGIYMSLQCRD
;
A
#
# COMPACT_ATOMS: atom_id res chain seq x y z
N LEU A 1 12.90 -5.13 5.08
CA LEU A 1 12.66 -5.67 3.73
C LEU A 1 11.67 -4.77 2.96
N GLY A 2 10.51 -4.41 3.56
CA GLY A 2 9.47 -3.60 2.92
C GLY A 2 9.96 -2.24 2.44
N THR A 3 10.62 -1.47 3.30
CA THR A 3 11.19 -0.16 2.94
C THR A 3 12.25 -0.25 1.86
N ALA A 4 13.11 -1.30 1.87
CA ALA A 4 14.10 -1.53 0.84
C ALA A 4 13.44 -1.79 -0.53
N LEU A 5 12.35 -2.54 -0.56
CA LEU A 5 11.59 -2.83 -1.77
C LEU A 5 10.92 -1.56 -2.33
N LEU A 6 10.36 -0.72 -1.47
CA LEU A 6 9.76 0.57 -1.86
C LEU A 6 10.81 1.53 -2.44
N VAL A 7 11.98 1.64 -1.80
CA VAL A 7 13.08 2.47 -2.31
C VAL A 7 13.59 1.96 -3.66
N ALA A 8 13.75 0.63 -3.81
CA ALA A 8 14.15 0.03 -5.07
C ALA A 8 13.10 0.27 -6.18
N ALA A 9 11.82 0.12 -5.88
CA ALA A 9 10.73 0.40 -6.82
C ALA A 9 10.73 1.87 -7.26
N ALA A 10 10.88 2.81 -6.31
CA ALA A 10 10.98 4.23 -6.61
C ALA A 10 12.18 4.54 -7.51
N GLY A 11 13.35 3.94 -7.23
CA GLY A 11 14.54 4.07 -8.08
C GLY A 11 14.32 3.56 -9.50
N ILE A 12 13.67 2.40 -9.65
CA ILE A 12 13.33 1.85 -10.98
C ILE A 12 12.39 2.77 -11.74
N ILE A 13 11.36 3.32 -11.08
CA ILE A 13 10.42 4.27 -11.69
C ILE A 13 11.17 5.51 -12.22
N VAL A 14 12.08 6.08 -11.41
CA VAL A 14 12.89 7.23 -11.81
C VAL A 14 13.76 6.89 -13.03
N LEU A 15 14.42 5.73 -13.05
CA LEU A 15 15.23 5.29 -14.20
C LEU A 15 14.40 5.10 -15.47
N VAL A 16 13.19 4.57 -15.35
CA VAL A 16 12.25 4.42 -16.48
C VAL A 16 11.84 5.78 -17.02
N LEU A 17 11.50 6.72 -16.15
CA LEU A 17 11.15 8.09 -16.52
C LEU A 17 12.34 8.85 -17.13
N ALA A 18 13.56 8.57 -16.68
CA ALA A 18 14.81 9.10 -17.24
C ALA A 18 15.16 8.52 -18.63
N GLY A 19 14.37 7.58 -19.14
CA GLY A 19 14.53 7.04 -20.50
C GLY A 19 15.22 5.68 -20.58
N LEU A 20 15.29 4.95 -19.48
CA LEU A 20 15.75 3.56 -19.53
C LEU A 20 14.90 2.76 -20.50
N SER A 21 15.53 2.05 -21.45
CA SER A 21 14.79 1.29 -22.43
C SER A 21 14.00 0.16 -21.77
N TRP A 22 12.75 -0.02 -22.24
CA TRP A 22 11.82 -1.03 -21.72
C TRP A 22 12.39 -2.47 -21.70
N ARG A 23 13.37 -2.73 -22.56
CA ARG A 23 14.09 -4.01 -22.62
C ARG A 23 14.79 -4.35 -21.30
N TYR A 24 15.44 -3.36 -20.67
CA TYR A 24 16.13 -3.56 -19.37
C TYR A 24 15.11 -3.74 -18.24
N VAL A 25 13.98 -3.06 -18.30
CA VAL A 25 12.89 -3.22 -17.33
C VAL A 25 12.30 -4.62 -17.41
N LEU A 26 11.99 -5.09 -18.62
CA LEU A 26 11.50 -6.46 -18.84
C LEU A 26 12.54 -7.51 -18.44
N GLY A 27 13.81 -7.32 -18.81
CA GLY A 27 14.88 -8.21 -18.40
C GLY A 27 15.01 -8.30 -16.88
N GLY A 28 14.99 -7.16 -16.19
CA GLY A 28 15.00 -7.10 -14.73
C GLY A 28 13.78 -7.77 -14.10
N ALA A 29 12.57 -7.56 -14.65
CA ALA A 29 11.36 -8.21 -14.18
C ALA A 29 11.40 -9.74 -14.32
N VAL A 30 11.93 -10.25 -15.42
CA VAL A 30 12.11 -11.70 -15.63
C VAL A 30 13.12 -12.27 -14.63
N VAL A 31 14.26 -11.60 -14.43
CA VAL A 31 15.28 -12.04 -13.45
C VAL A 31 14.70 -12.01 -12.04
N PHE A 32 13.97 -10.94 -11.67
CA PHE A 32 13.32 -10.83 -10.37
C PHE A 32 12.26 -11.93 -10.18
N GLY A 33 11.41 -12.17 -11.19
CA GLY A 33 10.40 -13.23 -11.16
C GLY A 33 11.01 -14.62 -11.00
N ALA A 34 12.11 -14.90 -11.70
CA ALA A 34 12.85 -16.15 -11.55
C ALA A 34 13.54 -16.28 -10.17
N ALA A 35 13.91 -15.16 -9.55
CA ALA A 35 14.50 -15.15 -8.21
C ALA A 35 13.47 -15.37 -7.08
N VAL A 36 12.18 -15.10 -7.30
CA VAL A 36 11.13 -15.24 -6.27
C VAL A 36 11.13 -16.61 -5.59
N PRO A 37 11.13 -17.77 -6.30
CA PRO A 37 11.14 -19.07 -5.63
C PRO A 37 12.42 -19.32 -4.84
N VAL A 38 13.54 -18.79 -5.30
CA VAL A 38 14.83 -18.89 -4.60
C VAL A 38 14.79 -18.04 -3.32
N ILE A 39 14.33 -16.80 -3.44
CA ILE A 39 14.15 -15.89 -2.29
C ILE A 39 13.21 -16.54 -1.26
N TRP A 40 12.09 -17.13 -1.71
CA TRP A 40 11.15 -17.81 -0.84
C TRP A 40 11.80 -18.96 -0.06
N HIS A 41 12.69 -19.71 -0.69
CA HIS A 41 13.39 -20.81 -0.03
C HIS A 41 14.35 -20.34 1.08
N PHE A 42 15.03 -19.20 0.86
CA PHE A 42 15.96 -18.61 1.82
C PHE A 42 15.32 -17.65 2.83
N MET A 43 14.03 -17.39 2.70
CA MET A 43 13.30 -16.50 3.62
C MET A 43 13.20 -17.13 5.02
N HIS A 44 13.48 -16.32 6.05
CA HIS A 44 13.27 -16.70 7.44
C HIS A 44 11.76 -16.85 7.74
N ASP A 45 11.42 -17.73 8.66
CA ASP A 45 10.03 -18.04 9.03
C ASP A 45 9.21 -16.79 9.38
N TYR A 46 9.80 -15.83 10.09
CA TYR A 46 9.18 -14.53 10.38
C TYR A 46 8.77 -13.74 9.12
N GLN A 47 9.58 -13.80 8.06
CA GLN A 47 9.29 -13.08 6.81
C GLN A 47 8.18 -13.80 6.01
N ARG A 48 8.21 -15.14 6.00
CA ARG A 48 7.17 -15.96 5.40
C ARG A 48 5.83 -15.75 6.11
N GLN A 49 5.84 -15.72 7.45
CA GLN A 49 4.65 -15.47 8.23
C GLN A 49 4.01 -14.11 7.87
N ARG A 50 4.79 -13.04 7.70
CA ARG A 50 4.27 -11.74 7.25
C ARG A 50 3.58 -11.80 5.90
N VAL A 51 4.16 -12.55 4.94
CA VAL A 51 3.54 -12.72 3.61
C VAL A 51 2.26 -13.55 3.72
N MET A 52 2.26 -14.61 4.53
CA MET A 52 1.07 -15.42 4.77
C MET A 52 -0.04 -14.63 5.46
N THR A 53 0.28 -13.86 6.49
CA THR A 53 -0.70 -13.00 7.17
C THR A 53 -1.29 -11.92 6.25
N LEU A 54 -0.53 -11.45 5.25
CA LEU A 54 -1.04 -10.51 4.25
C LEU A 54 -2.07 -11.18 3.32
N LEU A 55 -1.84 -12.46 2.98
CA LEU A 55 -2.73 -13.22 2.08
C LEU A 55 -3.94 -13.80 2.82
N ASP A 56 -3.75 -14.19 4.07
CA ASP A 56 -4.77 -14.77 4.96
C ASP A 56 -4.63 -14.17 6.36
N PRO A 57 -5.23 -12.97 6.60
CA PRO A 57 -5.17 -12.31 7.90
C PRO A 57 -5.87 -13.09 9.02
N GLU A 58 -6.81 -13.97 8.68
CA GLU A 58 -7.55 -14.77 9.65
C GLU A 58 -6.67 -15.85 10.31
N SER A 59 -5.61 -16.29 9.63
CA SER A 59 -4.64 -17.25 10.19
C SER A 59 -3.86 -16.71 11.40
N ASP A 60 -3.77 -15.38 11.56
CA ASP A 60 -3.12 -14.70 12.70
C ASP A 60 -4.02 -13.60 13.28
N ALA A 61 -5.28 -13.95 13.54
CA ALA A 61 -6.32 -13.01 13.98
C ALA A 61 -6.06 -12.35 15.33
N LEU A 62 -5.12 -12.85 16.15
CA LEU A 62 -4.73 -12.27 17.44
C LEU A 62 -3.38 -11.52 17.38
N GLY A 63 -2.66 -11.62 16.29
CA GLY A 63 -1.38 -10.96 16.07
C GLY A 63 -1.45 -9.85 15.01
N SER A 64 -0.52 -9.90 14.05
CA SER A 64 -0.45 -8.89 12.98
C SER A 64 -1.66 -8.87 12.04
N GLY A 65 -2.39 -9.99 11.91
CA GLY A 65 -3.65 -10.06 11.17
C GLY A 65 -4.78 -9.26 11.80
N TYR A 66 -4.78 -9.09 13.13
CA TYR A 66 -5.79 -8.29 13.84
C TYR A 66 -5.91 -6.87 13.27
N HIS A 67 -4.79 -6.19 13.05
CA HIS A 67 -4.79 -4.82 12.55
C HIS A 67 -5.33 -4.72 11.12
N ILE A 68 -5.04 -5.73 10.29
CA ILE A 68 -5.57 -5.81 8.91
C ILE A 68 -7.08 -5.99 8.94
N ILE A 69 -7.57 -6.91 9.77
CA ILE A 69 -9.02 -7.17 9.92
C ILE A 69 -9.73 -5.92 10.45
N GLN A 70 -9.19 -5.28 11.48
CA GLN A 70 -9.79 -4.05 12.04
C GLN A 70 -9.80 -2.91 11.03
N SER A 71 -8.75 -2.77 10.20
CA SER A 71 -8.73 -1.76 9.13
C SER A 71 -9.79 -2.02 8.05
N GLN A 72 -10.01 -3.28 7.70
CA GLN A 72 -11.08 -3.66 6.77
C GLN A 72 -12.48 -3.37 7.33
N ILE A 73 -12.69 -3.68 8.63
CA ILE A 73 -13.92 -3.35 9.34
C ILE A 73 -14.14 -1.84 9.38
N ALA A 74 -13.09 -1.05 9.67
CA ALA A 74 -13.15 0.40 9.69
C ALA A 74 -13.61 0.96 8.34
N ILE A 75 -12.94 0.57 7.25
CA ILE A 75 -13.28 1.00 5.88
C ILE A 75 -14.72 0.58 5.53
N GLY A 76 -15.08 -0.69 5.80
CA GLY A 76 -16.42 -1.20 5.51
C GLY A 76 -17.53 -0.52 6.32
N SER A 77 -17.24 -0.14 7.57
CA SER A 77 -18.21 0.50 8.45
C SER A 77 -18.51 1.96 8.10
N GLY A 78 -17.63 2.62 7.34
CA GLY A 78 -17.83 4.01 6.92
C GLY A 78 -18.88 4.19 5.83
N GLY A 79 -19.19 3.14 5.05
CA GLY A 79 -20.17 3.24 3.97
C GLY A 79 -19.81 4.29 2.92
N VAL A 80 -20.81 4.91 2.28
CA VAL A 80 -20.58 5.90 1.22
C VAL A 80 -20.19 7.27 1.77
N PHE A 81 -20.86 7.73 2.85
CA PHE A 81 -20.73 9.09 3.39
C PHE A 81 -19.85 9.18 4.64
N GLY A 82 -19.43 8.06 5.21
CA GLY A 82 -18.70 8.02 6.46
C GLY A 82 -19.58 8.18 7.69
N LYS A 83 -18.97 7.97 8.87
CA LYS A 83 -19.61 8.19 10.17
C LYS A 83 -19.55 9.65 10.64
N GLY A 84 -18.81 10.48 9.91
CA GLY A 84 -18.56 11.88 10.28
C GLY A 84 -17.18 12.06 10.93
N TRP A 85 -16.67 13.28 10.84
CA TRP A 85 -15.37 13.67 11.38
C TRP A 85 -15.28 13.38 12.88
N MET A 86 -14.23 12.70 13.31
CA MET A 86 -14.00 12.27 14.69
C MET A 86 -15.06 11.31 15.30
N ASN A 87 -15.95 10.73 14.49
CA ASN A 87 -16.95 9.76 14.93
C ASN A 87 -16.58 8.31 14.57
N GLY A 88 -15.36 8.07 14.12
CA GLY A 88 -14.84 6.74 13.82
C GLY A 88 -14.67 5.88 15.08
N SER A 89 -15.47 4.84 15.23
CA SER A 89 -15.44 3.98 16.42
C SER A 89 -14.13 3.18 16.51
N GLN A 90 -13.59 2.70 15.39
CA GLN A 90 -12.36 1.92 15.36
C GLN A 90 -11.12 2.77 15.69
N ALA A 91 -11.11 4.02 15.23
CA ALA A 91 -10.03 4.97 15.51
C ALA A 91 -10.09 5.53 16.95
N GLN A 92 -11.29 5.83 17.46
CA GLN A 92 -11.51 6.47 18.76
C GLN A 92 -11.33 5.48 19.93
N LEU A 93 -11.77 4.24 19.79
CA LEU A 93 -11.69 3.20 20.81
C LEU A 93 -10.32 2.47 20.84
N GLU A 94 -9.32 2.99 20.13
CA GLU A 94 -7.95 2.46 20.10
C GLU A 94 -7.82 1.00 19.61
N PHE A 95 -8.80 0.52 18.82
CA PHE A 95 -8.68 -0.78 18.17
C PHE A 95 -7.59 -0.79 17.08
N LEU A 96 -7.19 0.40 16.59
CA LEU A 96 -6.09 0.59 15.63
C LEU A 96 -4.93 1.33 16.33
N PRO A 97 -3.88 0.62 16.83
CA PRO A 97 -2.81 1.24 17.61
C PRO A 97 -1.97 2.25 16.81
N GLU A 98 -1.79 2.08 15.51
CA GLU A 98 -1.02 2.98 14.62
C GLU A 98 -1.94 3.78 13.68
N ARG A 99 -3.07 4.27 14.18
CA ARG A 99 -4.11 4.99 13.43
C ARG A 99 -3.63 6.25 12.71
N SER A 100 -2.59 6.90 13.22
CA SER A 100 -2.07 8.15 12.66
C SER A 100 -0.94 7.96 11.64
N THR A 101 -0.47 6.74 11.47
CA THR A 101 0.62 6.38 10.55
C THR A 101 0.18 5.34 9.54
N ASP A 102 0.25 4.06 9.89
CA ASP A 102 0.06 2.96 8.96
C ASP A 102 -1.40 2.76 8.53
N PHE A 103 -2.35 3.11 9.40
CA PHE A 103 -3.79 2.89 9.16
C PHE A 103 -4.61 4.17 8.94
N ILE A 104 -3.95 5.30 8.62
CA ILE A 104 -4.64 6.56 8.37
C ILE A 104 -5.69 6.46 7.25
N PHE A 105 -5.44 5.62 6.25
CA PHE A 105 -6.39 5.39 5.15
C PHE A 105 -7.68 4.71 5.66
N ALA A 106 -7.57 3.80 6.62
CA ALA A 106 -8.73 3.15 7.23
C ALA A 106 -9.55 4.14 8.07
N VAL A 107 -8.88 5.04 8.79
CA VAL A 107 -9.55 6.12 9.54
C VAL A 107 -10.31 7.05 8.61
N ILE A 108 -9.69 7.49 7.52
CA ILE A 108 -10.36 8.32 6.49
C ILE A 108 -11.56 7.57 5.91
N GLY A 109 -11.43 6.27 5.65
CA GLY A 109 -12.52 5.43 5.15
C GLY A 109 -13.68 5.31 6.13
N GLU A 110 -13.41 5.22 7.43
CA GLU A 110 -14.44 5.17 8.45
C GLU A 110 -15.15 6.52 8.63
N GLU A 111 -14.38 7.62 8.69
CA GLU A 111 -14.92 8.96 8.99
C GLU A 111 -15.58 9.64 7.79
N LEU A 112 -14.95 9.59 6.62
CA LEU A 112 -15.38 10.25 5.39
C LEU A 112 -16.00 9.30 4.36
N GLY A 113 -15.96 8.01 4.62
CA GLY A 113 -16.53 6.99 3.76
C GLY A 113 -15.86 6.87 2.40
N LEU A 114 -16.57 6.25 1.46
CA LEU A 114 -16.09 6.05 0.10
C LEU A 114 -15.81 7.37 -0.63
N LEU A 115 -16.57 8.43 -0.34
CA LEU A 115 -16.34 9.75 -0.93
C LEU A 115 -14.99 10.34 -0.51
N GLY A 116 -14.63 10.23 0.77
CA GLY A 116 -13.33 10.68 1.27
C GLY A 116 -12.18 9.89 0.64
N LEU A 117 -12.32 8.56 0.55
CA LEU A 117 -11.32 7.70 -0.07
C LEU A 117 -11.15 7.99 -1.56
N THR A 118 -12.24 8.19 -2.30
CA THR A 118 -12.17 8.51 -3.74
C THR A 118 -11.56 9.89 -3.98
N ALA A 119 -11.87 10.88 -3.16
CA ALA A 119 -11.26 12.21 -3.24
C ALA A 119 -9.74 12.14 -2.98
N LEU A 120 -9.33 11.39 -1.97
CA LEU A 120 -7.92 11.16 -1.65
C LEU A 120 -7.19 10.47 -2.81
N LEU A 121 -7.76 9.39 -3.35
CA LEU A 121 -7.19 8.67 -4.49
C LEU A 121 -7.11 9.57 -5.73
N ALA A 122 -8.13 10.38 -6.00
CA ALA A 122 -8.12 11.33 -7.12
C ALA A 122 -6.99 12.36 -6.97
N ALA A 123 -6.76 12.87 -5.75
CA ALA A 123 -5.64 13.79 -5.47
C ALA A 123 -4.28 13.11 -5.73
N TYR A 124 -4.08 11.88 -5.27
CA TYR A 124 -2.86 11.12 -5.54
C TYR A 124 -2.66 10.87 -7.04
N LEU A 125 -3.71 10.42 -7.74
CA LEU A 125 -3.65 10.20 -9.19
C LEU A 125 -3.34 11.48 -9.96
N PHE A 126 -3.89 12.63 -9.52
CA PHE A 126 -3.58 13.93 -10.11
C PHE A 126 -2.10 14.29 -9.93
N ILE A 127 -1.54 14.12 -8.72
CA ILE A 127 -0.13 14.41 -8.43
C ILE A 127 0.78 13.51 -9.27
N VAL A 128 0.52 12.20 -9.28
CA VAL A 128 1.30 11.23 -10.06
C VAL A 128 1.19 11.52 -11.57
N GLY A 129 -0.03 11.74 -12.07
CA GLY A 129 -0.26 12.06 -13.47
C GLY A 129 0.44 13.35 -13.90
N ARG A 130 0.40 14.38 -13.06
CA ARG A 130 1.11 15.63 -13.28
C ARG A 130 2.63 15.45 -13.29
N GLY A 131 3.16 14.64 -12.38
CA GLY A 131 4.58 14.30 -12.33
C GLY A 131 5.05 13.57 -13.58
N ILE A 132 4.31 12.56 -14.02
CA ILE A 132 4.60 11.82 -15.27
C ILE A 132 4.54 12.76 -16.47
N TYR A 133 3.51 13.59 -16.57
CA TYR A 133 3.36 14.55 -17.67
C TYR A 133 4.54 15.51 -17.76
N MET A 134 4.96 16.10 -16.62
CA MET A 134 6.13 16.97 -16.60
C MET A 134 7.41 16.24 -16.99
N SER A 135 7.60 15.00 -16.51
CA SER A 135 8.77 14.18 -16.85
C SER A 135 8.86 13.89 -18.35
N LEU A 136 7.72 13.64 -19.00
CA LEU A 136 7.69 13.41 -20.46
C LEU A 136 8.01 14.66 -21.26
N GLN A 137 7.59 15.84 -20.79
CA GLN A 137 7.90 17.12 -21.46
C GLN A 137 9.37 17.54 -21.32
N CYS A 138 10.03 17.19 -20.22
CA CYS A 138 11.45 17.51 -20.01
C CYS A 138 12.42 16.60 -20.78
N ARG A 139 11.89 15.61 -21.51
CA ARG A 139 12.71 14.62 -22.24
C ARG A 139 13.10 15.11 -23.66
N ASP A 140 12.49 16.13 -24.18
CA ASP A 140 12.84 16.80 -25.44
C ASP A 140 13.82 17.93 -25.19
#